data_cd929948a3a383feea18e5f8f4bbfdcc
#
_entry.id   cd929948a3a383feea18e5f8f4bbfdcc
#
_cell.length_a   1.000
_cell.length_b   1.000
_cell.length_c   1.000
_cell.angle_alpha   90.00
_cell.angle_beta   90.00
_cell.angle_gamma   90.00
#
_symmetry.space_group_name_H-M   'P 1'
#
loop_
_entity.id
_entity.type
_entity.pdbx_description
1 polymer ?
#
loop_
_entity_poly.entity_id
_entity_poly.type
_entity_poly.pdbx_seq_one_letter_code
_entity_poly.pdbx_strand_id
1 'polypeptide(L)'
;SRRQRQMCIRDSCYTLENEGKVTIKKGDEYALLSVQFDLSRLDMFKDYVLPLEVSSVSDYEVGEPKYRKALFHLNILNNFSYVYTPSGAKVYNSGDNDDYTAWTTDLTLSTLNYNTCRMYAGGVYETDTDRDKYVIQVTVNSDSTLSYTAMTPEINLMAEGDASQNRISISESPDLLVQNKSVITTTLKMNYSYTYTSPEGYPYHRRFEGTF
;
A
#
# COMPACT_ATOMS: atom_id res chain seq x y z
N SER A 1 -10.96 13.83 -11.66
CA SER A 1 -9.78 13.85 -10.78
C SER A 1 -10.20 14.44 -9.44
N ARG A 2 -10.57 13.56 -8.48
CA ARG A 2 -10.73 13.99 -7.08
C ARG A 2 -9.32 14.26 -6.56
N ARG A 3 -8.98 15.52 -6.34
CA ARG A 3 -7.80 15.89 -5.55
C ARG A 3 -7.99 15.24 -4.17
N GLN A 4 -7.23 14.17 -3.88
CA GLN A 4 -7.09 13.68 -2.52
C GLN A 4 -6.68 14.88 -1.67
N ARG A 5 -7.48 15.22 -0.65
CA ARG A 5 -7.13 16.32 0.24
C ARG A 5 -6.01 15.81 1.13
N GLN A 6 -4.81 16.29 0.91
CA GLN A 6 -3.70 16.09 1.84
C GLN A 6 -4.14 16.62 3.21
N MET A 7 -4.06 15.79 4.22
CA MET A 7 -4.39 16.16 5.59
C MET A 7 -3.10 16.36 6.38
N CYS A 8 -3.01 17.48 7.11
CA CYS A 8 -1.99 17.60 8.14
C CYS A 8 -2.21 16.50 9.19
N ILE A 9 -1.13 15.78 9.53
CA ILE A 9 -1.16 14.78 10.57
C ILE A 9 -1.48 15.47 11.92
N ARG A 10 -2.31 14.83 12.75
CA ARG A 10 -2.65 15.35 14.08
C ARG A 10 -1.51 15.07 15.05
N ASP A 11 -1.26 15.96 15.99
CA ASP A 11 -0.22 15.81 17.02
C ASP A 11 -0.36 14.54 17.85
N SER A 12 -1.58 13.99 17.95
CA SER A 12 -1.83 12.71 18.64
C SER A 12 -1.35 11.48 17.88
N CYS A 13 -0.95 11.63 16.61
CA CYS A 13 -0.52 10.52 15.76
C CYS A 13 1.01 10.37 15.69
N TYR A 14 1.77 11.27 16.29
CA TYR A 14 3.24 11.19 16.30
C TYR A 14 3.82 11.78 17.59
N THR A 15 5.07 11.44 17.85
CA THR A 15 5.87 11.99 18.96
C THR A 15 7.21 12.42 18.42
N LEU A 16 7.67 13.61 18.82
CA LEU A 16 9.01 14.10 18.53
C LEU A 16 9.95 13.71 19.67
N GLU A 17 11.10 13.15 19.34
CA GLU A 17 12.14 12.86 20.32
C GLU A 17 12.59 14.17 21.01
N ASN A 18 12.85 14.11 22.31
CA ASN A 18 13.24 15.25 23.14
C ASN A 18 12.34 16.48 22.97
N GLU A 19 11.02 16.27 22.80
CA GLU A 19 10.05 17.37 22.59
C GLU A 19 10.39 18.24 21.38
N GLY A 20 11.06 17.67 20.36
CA GLY A 20 11.50 18.38 19.17
C GLY A 20 12.78 19.21 19.34
N LYS A 21 13.50 19.06 20.47
CA LYS A 21 14.79 19.72 20.70
C LYS A 21 15.95 18.89 20.15
N VAL A 22 16.77 19.51 19.32
CA VAL A 22 17.99 18.91 18.77
C VAL A 22 19.19 19.79 19.03
N THR A 23 20.34 19.17 19.26
CA THR A 23 21.61 19.88 19.46
C THR A 23 22.58 19.52 18.36
N ILE A 24 23.07 20.53 17.63
CA ILE A 24 24.18 20.39 16.70
C ILE A 24 25.47 20.57 17.53
N LYS A 25 26.29 19.53 17.66
CA LYS A 25 27.52 19.58 18.43
C LYS A 25 28.55 20.40 17.67
N LYS A 26 29.50 20.96 18.42
CA LYS A 26 30.64 21.71 17.82
C LYS A 26 31.42 20.82 16.84
N GLY A 27 31.45 21.24 15.59
CA GLY A 27 32.10 20.51 14.50
C GLY A 27 31.18 19.67 13.65
N ASP A 28 29.91 19.49 14.05
CA ASP A 28 28.89 18.84 13.24
C ASP A 28 28.17 19.86 12.37
N GLU A 29 27.75 19.45 11.18
CA GLU A 29 27.00 20.29 10.23
C GLU A 29 25.48 20.14 10.39
N TYR A 30 24.99 19.06 11.05
CA TYR A 30 23.58 18.74 11.21
C TYR A 30 23.29 17.97 12.50
N ALA A 31 22.04 17.91 12.85
CA ALA A 31 21.52 16.99 13.86
C ALA A 31 20.25 16.27 13.34
N LEU A 32 20.00 15.07 13.88
CA LEU A 32 18.83 14.28 13.52
C LEU A 32 17.70 14.52 14.51
N LEU A 33 16.50 14.72 14.00
CA LEU A 33 15.27 14.71 14.76
C LEU A 33 14.52 13.41 14.48
N SER A 34 14.33 12.57 15.50
CA SER A 34 13.53 11.36 15.38
C SER A 34 12.04 11.68 15.54
N VAL A 35 11.23 11.14 14.66
CA VAL A 35 9.76 11.22 14.71
C VAL A 35 9.21 9.80 14.77
N GLN A 36 8.46 9.50 15.82
CA GLN A 36 7.78 8.21 15.99
C GLN A 36 6.30 8.37 15.67
N PHE A 37 5.79 7.57 14.74
CA PHE A 37 4.39 7.57 14.35
C PHE A 37 3.60 6.45 15.04
N ASP A 38 2.41 6.79 15.53
CA ASP A 38 1.42 5.80 16.00
C ASP A 38 0.50 5.43 14.82
N LEU A 39 0.86 4.33 14.13
CA LEU A 39 0.14 3.87 12.94
C LEU A 39 -1.30 3.44 13.25
N SER A 40 -1.63 3.11 14.51
CA SER A 40 -2.98 2.73 14.90
C SER A 40 -3.98 3.90 14.83
N ARG A 41 -3.46 5.13 14.83
CA ARG A 41 -4.25 6.37 14.77
C ARG A 41 -4.30 7.00 13.39
N LEU A 42 -3.62 6.40 12.42
CA LEU A 42 -3.59 6.88 11.04
C LEU A 42 -4.61 6.10 10.21
N ASP A 43 -5.38 6.83 9.43
CA ASP A 43 -6.27 6.26 8.42
C ASP A 43 -5.45 6.05 7.14
N MET A 44 -5.06 4.79 6.86
CA MET A 44 -4.19 4.43 5.74
C MET A 44 -4.81 4.70 4.35
N PHE A 45 -6.05 5.16 4.30
CA PHE A 45 -6.69 5.63 3.06
C PHE A 45 -6.45 7.11 2.76
N LYS A 46 -5.71 7.81 3.63
CA LYS A 46 -5.44 9.23 3.51
C LYS A 46 -3.97 9.52 3.29
N ASP A 47 -3.71 10.56 2.53
CA ASP A 47 -2.39 11.14 2.40
C ASP A 47 -2.14 12.09 3.57
N TYR A 48 -1.00 11.91 4.23
CA TYR A 48 -0.60 12.74 5.37
C TYR A 48 0.62 13.59 5.05
N VAL A 49 0.60 14.80 5.58
CA VAL A 49 1.74 15.72 5.55
C VAL A 49 2.08 16.10 6.98
N LEU A 50 3.34 15.94 7.37
CA LEU A 50 3.90 16.42 8.63
C LEU A 50 4.56 17.78 8.38
N PRO A 51 3.98 18.89 8.88
CA PRO A 51 4.63 20.18 8.88
C PRO A 51 5.56 20.29 10.09
N LEU A 52 6.81 20.66 9.87
CA LEU A 52 7.76 20.99 10.94
C LEU A 52 8.24 22.43 10.77
N GLU A 53 8.39 23.14 11.90
CA GLU A 53 8.90 24.49 11.93
C GLU A 53 9.96 24.65 13.02
N VAL A 54 11.10 25.27 12.68
CA VAL A 54 12.08 25.71 13.67
C VAL A 54 11.56 26.96 14.35
N SER A 55 11.18 26.85 15.62
CA SER A 55 10.60 27.94 16.39
C SER A 55 11.65 28.86 17.04
N SER A 56 12.76 28.28 17.51
CA SER A 56 13.85 29.01 18.19
C SER A 56 15.18 28.30 18.09
N VAL A 57 16.26 29.02 18.28
CA VAL A 57 17.63 28.54 18.42
C VAL A 57 18.30 29.24 19.61
N SER A 58 19.29 28.59 20.23
CA SER A 58 19.91 29.12 21.47
C SER A 58 20.97 30.20 21.21
N ASP A 59 21.83 29.95 20.20
CA ASP A 59 23.07 30.70 20.07
C ASP A 59 23.16 31.52 18.77
N TYR A 60 22.18 31.41 17.90
CA TYR A 60 22.15 32.08 16.59
C TYR A 60 20.77 32.69 16.32
N GLU A 61 20.70 33.53 15.30
CA GLU A 61 19.41 34.00 14.81
C GLU A 61 18.71 32.90 14.02
N VAL A 62 17.41 32.79 14.22
CA VAL A 62 16.55 31.90 13.42
C VAL A 62 16.56 32.41 11.98
N GLY A 63 16.92 31.58 11.02
CA GLY A 63 16.98 31.92 9.60
C GLY A 63 15.69 32.54 9.04
N GLU A 64 15.69 32.97 7.80
CA GLU A 64 14.51 33.56 7.15
C GLU A 64 13.29 32.62 7.20
N PRO A 65 12.06 33.15 7.27
CA PRO A 65 10.82 32.34 7.40
C PRO A 65 10.69 31.22 6.36
N LYS A 66 11.16 31.43 5.14
CA LYS A 66 11.11 30.45 4.04
C LYS A 66 11.96 29.20 4.28
N TYR A 67 12.99 29.28 5.16
CA TYR A 67 13.88 28.16 5.51
C TYR A 67 13.55 27.53 6.86
N ARG A 68 12.56 28.05 7.59
CA ARG A 68 12.18 27.53 8.91
C ARG A 68 11.19 26.37 8.82
N LYS A 69 10.49 26.21 7.69
CA LYS A 69 9.37 25.27 7.54
C LYS A 69 9.73 24.19 6.54
N ALA A 70 9.38 22.95 6.90
CA ALA A 70 9.47 21.81 6.00
C ALA A 70 8.13 21.05 6.05
N LEU A 71 7.72 20.51 4.91
CA LEU A 71 6.55 19.65 4.76
C LEU A 71 7.04 18.27 4.33
N PHE A 72 6.79 17.27 5.15
CA PHE A 72 7.14 15.89 4.85
C PHE A 72 5.89 15.12 4.46
N HIS A 73 5.80 14.68 3.21
CA HIS A 73 4.76 13.76 2.78
C HIS A 73 5.07 12.37 3.30
N LEU A 74 4.12 11.78 4.03
CA LEU A 74 4.27 10.45 4.63
C LEU A 74 3.76 9.39 3.64
N ASN A 75 4.67 8.55 3.18
CA ASN A 75 4.34 7.36 2.41
C ASN A 75 4.60 6.12 3.28
N ILE A 76 3.53 5.58 3.86
CA ILE A 76 3.62 4.45 4.78
C ILE A 76 3.55 3.17 3.96
N LEU A 77 4.65 2.41 3.95
CA LEU A 77 4.76 1.15 3.23
C LEU A 77 5.01 0.00 4.20
N ASN A 78 4.38 -1.14 3.96
CA ASN A 78 4.78 -2.41 4.54
C ASN A 78 5.63 -3.20 3.53
N ASN A 79 6.09 -4.39 3.90
CA ASN A 79 6.96 -5.21 3.06
C ASN A 79 6.25 -5.77 1.81
N PHE A 80 4.95 -5.56 1.66
CA PHE A 80 4.12 -6.13 0.60
C PHE A 80 3.46 -5.06 -0.28
N SER A 81 3.67 -3.79 0.03
CA SER A 81 3.05 -2.65 -0.68
C SER A 81 3.88 -2.26 -1.88
N TYR A 82 3.56 -2.83 -3.02
CA TYR A 82 4.23 -2.59 -4.29
C TYR A 82 3.23 -2.55 -5.43
N VAL A 83 3.72 -2.12 -6.58
CA VAL A 83 3.07 -2.31 -7.88
C VAL A 83 3.59 -3.62 -8.46
N TYR A 84 2.72 -4.58 -8.65
CA TYR A 84 3.04 -5.91 -9.14
C TYR A 84 2.65 -6.04 -10.61
N THR A 85 3.60 -6.33 -11.47
CA THR A 85 3.35 -6.55 -12.90
C THR A 85 2.95 -8.00 -13.15
N PRO A 86 1.84 -8.26 -13.86
CA PRO A 86 1.36 -9.62 -14.07
C PRO A 86 2.31 -10.40 -15.00
N SER A 87 2.68 -11.60 -14.58
CA SER A 87 3.37 -12.61 -15.42
C SER A 87 2.41 -13.65 -15.99
N GLY A 88 1.18 -13.71 -15.47
CA GLY A 88 0.09 -14.54 -15.94
C GLY A 88 -1.15 -14.31 -15.07
N ALA A 89 -2.10 -13.49 -15.56
CA ALA A 89 -3.33 -13.23 -14.83
C ALA A 89 -4.55 -13.31 -15.75
N LYS A 90 -5.67 -13.78 -15.18
CA LYS A 90 -6.91 -14.08 -15.91
C LYS A 90 -8.11 -13.64 -15.09
N VAL A 91 -9.10 -13.11 -15.77
CA VAL A 91 -10.42 -12.79 -15.23
C VAL A 91 -11.46 -13.67 -15.92
N TYR A 92 -12.16 -14.49 -15.15
CA TYR A 92 -13.25 -15.33 -15.61
C TYR A 92 -14.57 -14.65 -15.26
N ASN A 93 -15.43 -14.44 -16.26
CA ASN A 93 -16.65 -13.64 -16.10
C ASN A 93 -17.92 -14.46 -15.85
N SER A 94 -17.91 -15.76 -16.12
CA SER A 94 -19.12 -16.61 -16.05
C SER A 94 -18.99 -17.77 -15.06
N GLY A 95 -17.89 -17.88 -14.32
CA GLY A 95 -17.59 -19.07 -13.53
C GLY A 95 -17.17 -20.28 -14.37
N ASP A 96 -17.22 -20.17 -15.69
CA ASP A 96 -16.69 -21.18 -16.61
C ASP A 96 -15.18 -21.05 -16.71
N ASN A 97 -14.48 -22.19 -16.58
CA ASN A 97 -13.02 -22.22 -16.58
C ASN A 97 -12.39 -21.93 -17.95
N ASP A 98 -13.19 -21.97 -19.02
CA ASP A 98 -12.69 -21.80 -20.40
C ASP A 98 -12.95 -20.39 -20.96
N ASP A 99 -13.82 -19.59 -20.33
CA ASP A 99 -14.11 -18.21 -20.75
C ASP A 99 -13.40 -17.18 -19.84
N TYR A 100 -12.21 -16.79 -20.24
CA TYR A 100 -11.45 -15.80 -19.52
C TYR A 100 -10.89 -14.69 -20.40
N THR A 101 -10.70 -13.52 -19.81
CA THR A 101 -9.93 -12.43 -20.39
C THR A 101 -8.55 -12.35 -19.71
N ALA A 102 -7.49 -12.28 -20.51
CA ALA A 102 -6.14 -12.04 -19.96
C ALA A 102 -6.08 -10.67 -19.28
N TRP A 103 -5.56 -10.64 -18.05
CA TRP A 103 -5.35 -9.42 -17.30
C TRP A 103 -3.88 -9.00 -17.42
N THR A 104 -3.63 -7.81 -17.98
CA THR A 104 -2.29 -7.28 -18.25
C THR A 104 -1.99 -6.00 -17.48
N THR A 105 -2.92 -5.54 -16.66
CA THR A 105 -2.76 -4.31 -15.87
C THR A 105 -2.02 -4.61 -14.57
N ASP A 106 -1.14 -3.71 -14.19
CA ASP A 106 -0.45 -3.78 -12.90
C ASP A 106 -1.43 -3.80 -11.73
N LEU A 107 -1.06 -4.57 -10.70
CA LEU A 107 -1.79 -4.67 -9.44
C LEU A 107 -1.08 -3.84 -8.38
N THR A 108 -1.76 -2.85 -7.83
CA THR A 108 -1.22 -2.03 -6.74
C THR A 108 -1.72 -2.53 -5.40
N LEU A 109 -0.80 -2.98 -4.53
CA LEU A 109 -1.07 -3.24 -3.13
C LEU A 109 -0.69 -2.02 -2.29
N SER A 110 -1.67 -1.41 -1.62
CA SER A 110 -1.47 -0.26 -0.74
C SER A 110 -1.56 -0.68 0.72
N THR A 111 -0.66 -0.19 1.56
CA THR A 111 -0.59 -0.53 3.00
C THR A 111 -1.88 -0.21 3.74
N LEU A 112 -2.36 -1.13 4.57
CA LEU A 112 -3.36 -0.90 5.62
C LEU A 112 -2.75 -1.06 7.02
N ASN A 113 -1.90 -2.07 7.19
CA ASN A 113 -1.11 -2.27 8.41
C ASN A 113 0.16 -3.09 8.09
N TYR A 114 0.86 -3.62 9.09
CA TYR A 114 2.15 -4.28 8.91
C TYR A 114 2.12 -5.51 7.98
N ASN A 115 1.01 -6.20 7.86
CA ASN A 115 0.86 -7.40 7.02
C ASN A 115 -0.40 -7.41 6.14
N THR A 116 -1.14 -6.31 6.10
CA THR A 116 -2.38 -6.20 5.32
C THR A 116 -2.27 -5.04 4.34
N CYS A 117 -2.66 -5.31 3.12
CA CYS A 117 -2.76 -4.33 2.05
C CYS A 117 -4.20 -4.27 1.52
N ARG A 118 -4.52 -3.19 0.82
CA ARG A 118 -5.73 -3.08 0.02
C ARG A 118 -5.40 -3.08 -1.46
N MET A 119 -6.33 -3.55 -2.26
CA MET A 119 -6.31 -3.48 -3.72
C MET A 119 -7.72 -3.36 -4.27
N TYR A 120 -7.85 -3.06 -5.55
CA TYR A 120 -9.09 -3.32 -6.27
C TYR A 120 -9.13 -4.78 -6.75
N ALA A 121 -10.32 -5.38 -6.79
CA ALA A 121 -10.48 -6.74 -7.31
C ALA A 121 -9.99 -6.82 -8.76
N GLY A 122 -9.36 -7.92 -9.14
CA GLY A 122 -8.91 -8.16 -10.51
C GLY A 122 -10.08 -8.10 -11.50
N GLY A 123 -9.90 -7.37 -12.60
CA GLY A 123 -10.97 -7.03 -13.54
C GLY A 123 -11.68 -5.70 -13.24
N VAL A 124 -11.24 -4.97 -12.21
CA VAL A 124 -11.70 -3.61 -11.87
C VAL A 124 -10.53 -2.66 -12.07
N TYR A 125 -10.74 -1.60 -12.85
CA TYR A 125 -9.72 -0.60 -13.14
C TYR A 125 -9.79 0.59 -12.18
N GLU A 126 -8.68 1.27 -11.99
CA GLU A 126 -8.64 2.51 -11.20
C GLU A 126 -9.49 3.64 -11.79
N THR A 127 -9.85 3.55 -13.06
CA THR A 127 -10.70 4.51 -13.77
C THR A 127 -12.18 4.21 -13.62
N ASP A 128 -12.57 3.03 -13.12
CA ASP A 128 -13.95 2.64 -12.96
C ASP A 128 -14.65 3.51 -11.89
N THR A 129 -15.85 3.98 -12.20
CA THR A 129 -16.58 4.92 -11.34
C THR A 129 -17.06 4.31 -10.05
N ASP A 130 -17.27 2.99 -10.03
CA ASP A 130 -17.79 2.20 -8.91
C ASP A 130 -16.71 1.30 -8.25
N ARG A 131 -15.43 1.50 -8.59
CA ARG A 131 -14.30 0.70 -8.08
C ARG A 131 -14.26 0.57 -6.56
N ASP A 132 -14.73 1.59 -5.85
CA ASP A 132 -14.72 1.61 -4.38
C ASP A 132 -15.59 0.49 -3.76
N LYS A 133 -16.52 -0.09 -4.53
CA LYS A 133 -17.31 -1.27 -4.14
C LYS A 133 -16.47 -2.55 -4.13
N TYR A 134 -15.41 -2.59 -4.92
CA TYR A 134 -14.61 -3.79 -5.17
C TYR A 134 -13.24 -3.73 -4.49
N VAL A 135 -13.15 -3.03 -3.37
CA VAL A 135 -11.92 -2.98 -2.57
C VAL A 135 -11.80 -4.25 -1.74
N ILE A 136 -10.65 -4.91 -1.88
CA ILE A 136 -10.29 -6.13 -1.16
C ILE A 136 -9.12 -5.83 -0.22
N GLN A 137 -9.20 -6.32 1.00
CA GLN A 137 -8.05 -6.43 1.91
C GLN A 137 -7.36 -7.77 1.68
N VAL A 138 -6.07 -7.72 1.52
CA VAL A 138 -5.19 -8.89 1.39
C VAL A 138 -4.29 -8.93 2.61
N THR A 139 -4.43 -9.96 3.42
CA THR A 139 -3.57 -10.19 4.60
C THR A 139 -2.57 -11.28 4.28
N VAL A 140 -1.29 -10.98 4.49
CA VAL A 140 -0.20 -11.96 4.43
C VAL A 140 -0.06 -12.63 5.78
N ASN A 141 -0.35 -13.93 5.84
CA ASN A 141 -0.25 -14.73 7.03
C ASN A 141 1.22 -15.10 7.36
N SER A 142 1.49 -15.57 8.57
CA SER A 142 2.85 -15.92 9.02
C SER A 142 3.51 -17.04 8.19
N ASP A 143 2.71 -17.90 7.56
CA ASP A 143 3.14 -18.97 6.65
C ASP A 143 3.24 -18.52 5.19
N SER A 144 3.15 -17.23 4.93
CA SER A 144 3.15 -16.58 3.60
C SER A 144 1.94 -16.92 2.74
N THR A 145 0.88 -17.51 3.28
CA THR A 145 -0.41 -17.63 2.59
C THR A 145 -1.17 -16.31 2.61
N LEU A 146 -2.14 -16.15 1.72
CA LEU A 146 -2.99 -14.97 1.61
C LEU A 146 -4.39 -15.26 2.13
N SER A 147 -4.93 -14.30 2.86
CA SER A 147 -6.35 -14.26 3.23
C SER A 147 -6.97 -12.99 2.66
N TYR A 148 -8.23 -13.10 2.24
CA TYR A 148 -8.96 -12.01 1.61
C TYR A 148 -10.15 -11.60 2.46
N THR A 149 -10.41 -10.30 2.57
CA THR A 149 -11.60 -9.75 3.22
C THR A 149 -12.17 -8.65 2.34
N ALA A 150 -13.43 -8.74 2.01
CA ALA A 150 -14.13 -7.69 1.28
C ALA A 150 -14.35 -6.48 2.20
N MET A 151 -14.09 -5.29 1.69
CA MET A 151 -14.45 -4.06 2.39
C MET A 151 -15.94 -3.74 2.23
N THR A 152 -16.55 -4.27 1.17
CA THR A 152 -17.98 -4.16 0.86
C THR A 152 -18.56 -5.57 0.87
N PRO A 153 -19.41 -5.95 1.85
CA PRO A 153 -19.92 -7.34 2.00
C PRO A 153 -20.67 -7.86 0.79
N GLU A 154 -21.27 -6.98 0.01
CA GLU A 154 -22.11 -7.29 -1.15
C GLU A 154 -21.37 -8.02 -2.28
N ILE A 155 -20.04 -7.93 -2.31
CA ILE A 155 -19.25 -8.60 -3.36
C ILE A 155 -19.05 -10.11 -3.12
N ASN A 156 -19.48 -10.67 -1.98
CA ASN A 156 -19.38 -12.11 -1.68
C ASN A 156 -18.00 -12.70 -2.01
N LEU A 157 -16.95 -12.08 -1.50
CA LEU A 157 -15.57 -12.46 -1.78
C LEU A 157 -15.24 -13.82 -1.17
N MET A 158 -14.64 -14.72 -1.95
CA MET A 158 -14.20 -16.03 -1.50
C MET A 158 -12.81 -16.35 -2.04
N ALA A 159 -11.95 -16.93 -1.20
CA ALA A 159 -10.69 -17.53 -1.68
C ALA A 159 -11.00 -18.79 -2.50
N GLU A 160 -10.30 -18.96 -3.61
CA GLU A 160 -10.42 -20.13 -4.49
C GLU A 160 -9.11 -20.92 -4.48
N GLY A 161 -9.23 -22.24 -4.72
CA GLY A 161 -8.08 -23.13 -4.76
C GLY A 161 -7.43 -23.36 -3.38
N ASP A 162 -6.15 -23.67 -3.40
CA ASP A 162 -5.37 -24.01 -2.20
C ASP A 162 -4.31 -22.97 -1.83
N ALA A 163 -3.55 -23.24 -0.77
CA ALA A 163 -2.48 -22.37 -0.28
C ALA A 163 -1.34 -22.16 -1.29
N SER A 164 -1.16 -23.00 -2.29
CA SER A 164 -0.14 -22.81 -3.33
C SER A 164 -0.54 -21.78 -4.38
N GLN A 165 -1.85 -21.55 -4.50
CA GLN A 165 -2.46 -20.58 -5.42
C GLN A 165 -2.72 -19.21 -4.76
N ASN A 166 -2.64 -19.15 -3.42
CA ASN A 166 -2.88 -17.96 -2.61
C ASN A 166 -1.70 -17.74 -1.67
N ARG A 167 -0.60 -17.23 -2.22
CA ARG A 167 0.61 -17.00 -1.42
C ARG A 167 1.51 -15.92 -2.00
N ILE A 168 2.34 -15.37 -1.14
CA ILE A 168 3.49 -14.56 -1.51
C ILE A 168 4.78 -15.33 -1.23
N SER A 169 5.75 -15.23 -2.12
CA SER A 169 7.09 -15.77 -1.93
C SER A 169 8.13 -14.73 -2.27
N ILE A 170 9.16 -14.64 -1.43
CA ILE A 170 10.27 -13.70 -1.58
C ILE A 170 11.52 -14.54 -1.76
N SER A 171 12.25 -14.33 -2.84
CA SER A 171 13.53 -14.97 -3.13
C SER A 171 14.59 -13.94 -3.36
N GLU A 172 15.78 -14.20 -2.85
CA GLU A 172 16.96 -13.40 -3.10
C GLU A 172 17.86 -14.13 -4.12
N SER A 173 18.28 -13.43 -5.14
CA SER A 173 19.22 -13.96 -6.16
C SER A 173 20.61 -13.38 -5.88
N PRO A 174 21.46 -14.09 -5.15
CA PRO A 174 22.79 -13.59 -4.75
C PRO A 174 23.73 -13.38 -5.94
N ASP A 175 23.52 -14.12 -7.01
CA ASP A 175 24.35 -14.04 -8.23
C ASP A 175 23.91 -12.93 -9.19
N LEU A 176 22.75 -12.34 -8.98
CA LEU A 176 22.26 -11.23 -9.77
C LEU A 176 22.39 -9.93 -9.00
N LEU A 177 23.44 -9.17 -9.33
CA LEU A 177 23.72 -7.90 -8.64
C LEU A 177 23.33 -6.70 -9.50
N VAL A 178 22.53 -5.81 -8.92
CA VAL A 178 22.24 -4.49 -9.48
C VAL A 178 22.83 -3.45 -8.51
N GLN A 179 23.75 -2.62 -8.98
CA GLN A 179 24.47 -1.64 -8.17
C GLN A 179 25.14 -2.27 -6.91
N ASN A 180 25.72 -3.47 -7.05
CA ASN A 180 26.34 -4.25 -5.97
C ASN A 180 25.38 -4.70 -4.85
N LYS A 181 24.08 -4.79 -5.14
CA LYS A 181 23.06 -5.33 -4.23
C LYS A 181 22.40 -6.53 -4.88
N SER A 182 22.11 -7.56 -4.08
CA SER A 182 21.34 -8.72 -4.53
C SER A 182 19.93 -8.30 -4.97
N VAL A 183 19.40 -8.99 -5.98
CA VAL A 183 18.04 -8.78 -6.45
C VAL A 183 17.09 -9.61 -5.60
N ILE A 184 16.10 -8.94 -5.02
CA ILE A 184 14.97 -9.56 -4.34
C ILE A 184 13.81 -9.65 -5.32
N THR A 185 13.35 -10.88 -5.57
CA THR A 185 12.18 -11.13 -6.38
C THR A 185 11.01 -11.51 -5.47
N THR A 186 9.91 -10.81 -5.62
CA THR A 186 8.66 -11.13 -4.92
C THR A 186 7.67 -11.68 -5.94
N THR A 187 7.18 -12.89 -5.70
CA THR A 187 6.13 -13.52 -6.51
C THR A 187 4.84 -13.56 -5.69
N LEU A 188 3.78 -13.01 -6.25
CA LEU A 188 2.45 -12.97 -5.66
C LEU A 188 1.51 -13.85 -6.50
N LYS A 189 0.91 -14.87 -5.88
CA LYS A 189 -0.12 -15.71 -6.49
C LYS A 189 -1.44 -15.49 -5.79
N MET A 190 -2.49 -15.27 -6.56
CA MET A 190 -3.83 -14.95 -6.08
C MET A 190 -4.88 -15.72 -6.85
N ASN A 191 -5.84 -16.34 -6.14
CA ASN A 191 -6.99 -16.98 -6.73
C ASN A 191 -8.19 -16.76 -5.81
N TYR A 192 -9.17 -16.02 -6.30
CA TYR A 192 -10.38 -15.69 -5.55
C TYR A 192 -11.54 -15.38 -6.50
N SER A 193 -12.75 -15.48 -5.97
CA SER A 193 -13.97 -15.10 -6.68
C SER A 193 -14.75 -14.03 -5.93
N TYR A 194 -15.55 -13.30 -6.65
CA TYR A 194 -16.42 -12.26 -6.11
C TYR A 194 -17.61 -11.99 -7.03
N THR A 195 -18.65 -11.36 -6.49
CA THR A 195 -19.79 -10.88 -7.26
C THR A 195 -19.47 -9.53 -7.88
N TYR A 196 -19.49 -9.45 -9.19
CA TYR A 196 -19.40 -8.20 -9.94
C TYR A 196 -20.78 -7.81 -10.45
N THR A 197 -21.12 -6.54 -10.38
CA THR A 197 -22.37 -6.00 -10.94
C THR A 197 -22.04 -5.14 -12.15
N SER A 198 -22.63 -5.51 -13.31
CA SER A 198 -22.43 -4.75 -14.53
C SER A 198 -22.99 -3.32 -14.43
N PRO A 199 -22.60 -2.40 -15.32
CA PRO A 199 -23.17 -1.05 -15.36
C PRO A 199 -24.70 -1.03 -15.51
N GLU A 200 -25.28 -2.07 -16.13
CA GLU A 200 -26.73 -2.27 -16.30
C GLU A 200 -27.40 -2.84 -15.05
N GLY A 201 -26.62 -3.18 -13.98
CA GLY A 201 -27.14 -3.66 -12.71
C GLY A 201 -27.26 -5.18 -12.60
N TYR A 202 -26.75 -5.96 -13.53
CA TYR A 202 -26.80 -7.43 -13.48
C TYR A 202 -25.61 -8.01 -12.71
N PRO A 203 -25.84 -8.74 -11.59
CA PRO A 203 -24.77 -9.41 -10.86
C PRO A 203 -24.35 -10.69 -11.61
N TYR A 204 -23.05 -10.95 -11.63
CA TYR A 204 -22.50 -12.20 -12.10
C TYR A 204 -21.22 -12.56 -11.32
N HIS A 205 -20.94 -13.86 -11.30
CA HIS A 205 -19.78 -14.41 -10.62
C HIS A 205 -18.52 -14.15 -11.44
N ARG A 206 -17.53 -13.51 -10.82
CA ARG A 206 -16.24 -13.25 -11.43
C ARG A 206 -15.15 -13.94 -10.60
N ARG A 207 -14.24 -14.65 -11.26
CA ARG A 207 -13.07 -15.24 -10.64
C ARG A 207 -11.81 -14.60 -11.20
N PHE A 208 -10.88 -14.32 -10.32
CA PHE A 208 -9.57 -13.81 -10.67
C PHE A 208 -8.49 -14.83 -10.29
N GLU A 209 -7.62 -15.15 -11.23
CA GLU A 209 -6.43 -15.96 -11.02
C GLU A 209 -5.23 -15.20 -11.56
N GLY A 210 -4.21 -14.96 -10.74
CA GLY A 210 -3.07 -14.14 -11.12
C GLY A 210 -1.76 -14.61 -10.52
N THR A 211 -0.70 -14.47 -11.33
CA THR A 211 0.70 -14.55 -10.89
C THR A 211 1.40 -13.25 -11.30
N PHE A 212 2.05 -12.63 -10.36
CA PHE A 212 2.71 -11.34 -10.47
C PHE A 212 4.16 -11.45 -10.02
#